data_d38fc2d6f3839d1251f73cf8356f842d
#
_entry.id   d38fc2d6f3839d1251f73cf8356f842d
#
_cell.length_a   1.000
_cell.length_b   1.000
_cell.length_c   1.000
_cell.angle_alpha   90.00
_cell.angle_beta   90.00
_cell.angle_gamma   90.00
#
_symmetry.space_group_name_H-M   'P 1'
#
loop_
_entity.id
_entity.type
_entity.pdbx_description
1 polymer ?
#
loop_
_entity_poly.entity_id
_entity_poly.type
_entity_poly.pdbx_seq_one_letter_code
_entity_poly.pdbx_strand_id
1 'polypeptide(L)'
;MKLFYTILAAALLFTTCKKETIIETGTPAPTSGNLNITMKNMVGAEDLVLSDLRYTNAAGNLYSINLLKYYMSNVVLHKKRGGNVNVSIYKLIDASNLSTCTFSIGNFDADEYDSISFGLGIDQGRNHTGAQDGDLDVSKGMYWTWNTGYIFYKHEGQYKNSANQLKPLIFHLGTDAAYSVVKLPINLTINGNKTMELKFDVNSAHTSPVNIDFNSDNNHQSSSSADMPWIANMKSNLSDAFSFVRVL
;
A
#
# COMPACT_ATOMS: atom_id res chain seq x y z
N MET A 1 -43.17 -73.86 67.93
CA MET A 1 -41.87 -73.36 67.52
C MET A 1 -42.02 -72.73 66.12
N LYS A 2 -42.19 -71.42 66.03
CA LYS A 2 -42.34 -70.69 64.73
C LYS A 2 -41.15 -69.76 64.55
N LEU A 3 -40.37 -70.02 63.55
CA LEU A 3 -39.17 -69.25 63.19
C LEU A 3 -39.61 -68.05 62.33
N PHE A 4 -39.33 -66.82 62.83
CA PHE A 4 -39.51 -65.59 62.04
C PHE A 4 -38.21 -65.25 61.36
N TYR A 5 -38.24 -65.22 60.04
CA TYR A 5 -37.13 -64.64 59.18
C TYR A 5 -37.41 -63.18 58.95
N THR A 6 -36.53 -62.33 59.40
CA THR A 6 -36.51 -60.92 59.09
C THR A 6 -35.63 -60.68 57.86
N ILE A 7 -36.24 -60.22 56.80
CA ILE A 7 -35.53 -59.84 55.54
C ILE A 7 -35.13 -58.37 55.74
N LEU A 8 -33.82 -58.13 55.76
CA LEU A 8 -33.22 -56.78 55.73
C LEU A 8 -33.06 -56.32 54.27
N ALA A 9 -33.86 -55.35 53.81
CA ALA A 9 -33.77 -54.74 52.53
C ALA A 9 -32.71 -53.63 52.57
N ALA A 10 -31.55 -53.81 51.86
CA ALA A 10 -30.55 -52.80 51.69
C ALA A 10 -30.93 -51.90 50.48
N ALA A 11 -31.25 -50.64 50.74
CA ALA A 11 -31.50 -49.63 49.70
C ALA A 11 -30.16 -49.08 49.19
N LEU A 12 -29.80 -49.43 48.01
CA LEU A 12 -28.66 -48.82 47.26
C LEU A 12 -29.06 -47.45 46.71
N LEU A 13 -28.52 -46.38 47.27
CA LEU A 13 -28.65 -45.02 46.79
C LEU A 13 -27.62 -44.84 45.66
N PHE A 14 -28.06 -44.85 44.39
CA PHE A 14 -27.25 -44.43 43.26
C PHE A 14 -27.23 -42.91 43.16
N THR A 15 -26.13 -42.28 43.58
CA THR A 15 -25.87 -40.86 43.32
C THR A 15 -25.38 -40.75 41.88
N THR A 16 -26.27 -40.36 40.96
CA THR A 16 -25.88 -39.96 39.61
C THR A 16 -25.20 -38.60 39.66
N CYS A 17 -23.86 -38.59 39.55
CA CYS A 17 -23.08 -37.38 39.34
C CYS A 17 -23.37 -36.89 37.92
N LYS A 18 -24.21 -35.87 37.74
CA LYS A 18 -24.37 -35.14 36.49
C LYS A 18 -23.10 -34.36 36.27
N LYS A 19 -22.31 -34.76 35.25
CA LYS A 19 -21.19 -34.01 34.76
C LYS A 19 -21.74 -32.80 34.01
N GLU A 20 -21.72 -31.62 34.63
CA GLU A 20 -22.03 -30.37 33.94
C GLU A 20 -20.94 -30.15 32.90
N THR A 21 -21.32 -30.24 31.63
CA THR A 21 -20.46 -29.83 30.52
C THR A 21 -20.46 -28.30 30.49
N ILE A 22 -19.39 -27.68 31.01
CA ILE A 22 -19.17 -26.24 30.84
C ILE A 22 -18.95 -26.04 29.33
N ILE A 23 -19.96 -25.53 28.65
CA ILE A 23 -19.80 -25.02 27.28
C ILE A 23 -19.07 -23.70 27.44
N GLU A 24 -17.76 -23.69 27.21
CA GLU A 24 -17.03 -22.44 27.02
C GLU A 24 -17.63 -21.76 25.80
N THR A 25 -18.46 -20.74 26.01
CA THR A 25 -18.89 -19.83 24.96
C THR A 25 -17.70 -18.95 24.62
N GLY A 26 -16.83 -19.44 23.73
CA GLY A 26 -15.76 -18.63 23.18
C GLY A 26 -16.35 -17.35 22.60
N THR A 27 -15.64 -16.22 22.77
CA THR A 27 -16.05 -14.95 22.15
C THR A 27 -16.27 -15.19 20.67
N PRO A 28 -17.44 -14.81 20.09
CA PRO A 28 -17.69 -14.98 18.68
C PRO A 28 -16.55 -14.36 17.86
N ALA A 29 -16.11 -15.04 16.81
CA ALA A 29 -15.09 -14.49 15.93
C ALA A 29 -15.58 -13.16 15.34
N PRO A 30 -14.70 -12.14 15.20
CA PRO A 30 -15.08 -10.88 14.59
C PRO A 30 -15.69 -11.09 13.21
N THR A 31 -16.80 -10.43 12.93
CA THR A 31 -17.51 -10.47 11.64
C THR A 31 -17.04 -9.41 10.67
N SER A 32 -16.20 -8.47 11.12
CA SER A 32 -15.62 -7.39 10.32
C SER A 32 -14.32 -6.88 10.95
N GLY A 33 -13.61 -6.02 10.23
CA GLY A 33 -12.42 -5.35 10.73
C GLY A 33 -12.00 -4.17 9.88
N ASN A 34 -11.40 -3.17 10.53
CA ASN A 34 -10.79 -2.04 9.84
C ASN A 34 -9.45 -2.48 9.21
N LEU A 35 -9.21 -2.08 7.96
CA LEU A 35 -7.96 -2.32 7.27
C LEU A 35 -7.19 -1.02 7.09
N ASN A 36 -5.98 -0.99 7.64
CA ASN A 36 -5.01 0.07 7.39
C ASN A 36 -3.99 -0.40 6.34
N ILE A 37 -3.48 0.52 5.55
CA ILE A 37 -2.30 0.32 4.70
C ILE A 37 -1.15 1.15 5.28
N THR A 38 0.03 0.55 5.39
CA THR A 38 1.29 1.23 5.67
C THR A 38 2.21 1.10 4.47
N MET A 39 2.61 2.25 3.90
CA MET A 39 3.57 2.32 2.80
C MET A 39 4.98 2.47 3.35
N LYS A 40 5.85 1.51 3.06
CA LYS A 40 7.29 1.57 3.34
C LYS A 40 8.02 2.07 2.12
N ASN A 41 8.58 3.28 2.21
CA ASN A 41 9.43 3.82 1.15
C ASN A 41 10.85 3.30 1.36
N MET A 42 11.40 2.60 0.38
CA MET A 42 12.69 1.93 0.43
C MET A 42 13.57 2.36 -0.75
N VAL A 43 14.87 2.14 -0.63
CA VAL A 43 15.81 2.16 -1.76
C VAL A 43 16.59 0.84 -1.72
N GLY A 44 16.17 -0.09 -2.54
CA GLY A 44 16.65 -1.48 -2.47
C GLY A 44 16.24 -2.16 -1.17
N ALA A 45 17.21 -2.51 -0.34
CA ALA A 45 16.98 -3.18 0.95
C ALA A 45 16.96 -2.20 2.15
N GLU A 46 17.24 -0.91 1.93
CA GLU A 46 17.34 0.10 2.99
C GLU A 46 16.08 0.96 3.07
N ASP A 47 15.72 1.40 4.27
CA ASP A 47 14.70 2.44 4.44
C ASP A 47 15.15 3.74 3.75
N LEU A 48 14.20 4.45 3.14
CA LEU A 48 14.49 5.73 2.49
C LEU A 48 15.00 6.76 3.51
N VAL A 49 16.17 7.31 3.25
CA VAL A 49 16.75 8.47 3.95
C VAL A 49 16.75 9.65 2.98
N LEU A 50 16.04 10.72 3.33
CA LEU A 50 15.96 11.91 2.51
C LEU A 50 17.22 12.78 2.66
N SER A 51 17.56 13.49 1.57
CA SER A 51 18.62 14.51 1.52
C SER A 51 20.04 13.99 1.81
N ASP A 52 20.26 12.69 1.62
CA ASP A 52 21.58 12.06 1.73
C ASP A 52 22.02 11.51 0.36
N LEU A 53 23.19 11.96 -0.10
CA LEU A 53 23.78 11.53 -1.38
C LEU A 53 24.48 10.18 -1.20
N ARG A 54 23.70 9.09 -1.20
CA ARG A 54 24.17 7.75 -0.82
C ARG A 54 23.76 6.62 -1.75
N TYR A 55 22.71 6.83 -2.55
CA TYR A 55 22.14 5.79 -3.37
C TYR A 55 22.83 5.69 -4.72
N THR A 56 22.85 4.50 -5.30
CA THR A 56 23.36 4.28 -6.65
C THR A 56 22.34 3.48 -7.43
N ASN A 57 21.90 4.00 -8.60
CA ASN A 57 21.01 3.29 -9.49
C ASN A 57 21.78 2.27 -10.37
N ALA A 58 21.08 1.47 -11.19
CA ALA A 58 21.70 0.47 -12.05
C ALA A 58 22.57 1.09 -13.18
N ALA A 59 22.37 2.37 -13.53
CA ALA A 59 23.22 3.10 -14.45
C ALA A 59 24.54 3.59 -13.83
N GLY A 60 24.74 3.39 -12.51
CA GLY A 60 25.92 3.81 -11.77
C GLY A 60 25.88 5.26 -11.30
N ASN A 61 24.73 5.94 -11.39
CA ASN A 61 24.59 7.31 -10.92
C ASN A 61 24.44 7.34 -9.40
N LEU A 62 25.37 8.02 -8.70
CA LEU A 62 25.22 8.30 -7.26
C LEU A 62 24.20 9.43 -7.10
N TYR A 63 23.17 9.24 -6.26
CA TYR A 63 22.07 10.20 -6.12
C TYR A 63 21.52 10.34 -4.70
N SER A 64 20.79 11.42 -4.46
CA SER A 64 19.96 11.67 -3.28
C SER A 64 18.52 11.84 -3.68
N ILE A 65 17.64 11.59 -2.72
CA ILE A 65 16.20 11.86 -2.80
C ILE A 65 15.90 12.93 -1.75
N ASN A 66 15.53 14.13 -2.19
CA ASN A 66 15.24 15.24 -1.27
C ASN A 66 13.74 15.39 -1.02
N LEU A 67 12.93 14.99 -2.01
CA LEU A 67 11.48 14.97 -1.95
C LEU A 67 10.96 13.74 -2.69
N LEU A 68 10.05 13.01 -2.05
CA LEU A 68 9.33 11.91 -2.64
C LEU A 68 7.87 11.99 -2.23
N LYS A 69 6.98 12.18 -3.22
CA LYS A 69 5.52 12.16 -3.02
C LYS A 69 4.85 11.39 -4.15
N TYR A 70 3.78 10.69 -3.84
CA TYR A 70 2.97 10.02 -4.86
C TYR A 70 1.54 9.75 -4.37
N TYR A 71 0.62 9.56 -5.33
CA TYR A 71 -0.76 9.23 -5.00
C TYR A 71 -1.03 7.73 -5.16
N MET A 72 -1.70 7.17 -4.15
CA MET A 72 -2.41 5.91 -4.23
C MET A 72 -3.91 6.20 -4.30
N SER A 73 -4.61 5.62 -5.27
CA SER A 73 -6.05 5.86 -5.46
C SER A 73 -6.82 4.57 -5.76
N ASN A 74 -8.14 4.61 -5.58
CA ASN A 74 -9.06 3.59 -6.08
C ASN A 74 -8.63 2.16 -5.76
N VAL A 75 -8.50 1.85 -4.47
CA VAL A 75 -8.08 0.51 -4.01
C VAL A 75 -9.17 -0.52 -4.28
N VAL A 76 -8.77 -1.68 -4.78
CA VAL A 76 -9.66 -2.85 -4.96
C VAL A 76 -9.07 -4.04 -4.24
N LEU A 77 -9.83 -4.61 -3.32
CA LEU A 77 -9.53 -5.90 -2.69
C LEU A 77 -10.20 -7.01 -3.48
N HIS A 78 -9.44 -7.96 -3.97
CA HIS A 78 -9.95 -9.11 -4.73
C HIS A 78 -10.12 -10.31 -3.78
N LYS A 79 -11.36 -10.80 -3.68
CA LYS A 79 -11.70 -11.93 -2.81
C LYS A 79 -11.20 -13.24 -3.40
N LYS A 80 -10.63 -14.08 -2.58
CA LYS A 80 -10.12 -15.42 -2.96
C LYS A 80 -11.20 -16.33 -3.55
N ARG A 81 -12.46 -16.14 -3.12
CA ARG A 81 -13.62 -16.91 -3.61
C ARG A 81 -14.39 -16.21 -4.73
N GLY A 82 -13.80 -15.17 -5.31
CA GLY A 82 -14.39 -14.36 -6.38
C GLY A 82 -15.15 -13.15 -5.85
N GLY A 83 -15.21 -12.11 -6.71
CA GLY A 83 -15.75 -10.80 -6.37
C GLY A 83 -14.69 -9.82 -5.89
N ASN A 84 -15.07 -8.55 -5.90
CA ASN A 84 -14.20 -7.44 -5.55
C ASN A 84 -14.87 -6.51 -4.55
N VAL A 85 -14.06 -5.85 -3.72
CA VAL A 85 -14.48 -4.72 -2.89
C VAL A 85 -13.73 -3.47 -3.38
N ASN A 86 -14.46 -2.52 -3.91
CA ASN A 86 -13.91 -1.26 -4.44
C ASN A 86 -13.95 -0.18 -3.35
N VAL A 87 -12.82 0.50 -3.16
CA VAL A 87 -12.65 1.58 -2.20
C VAL A 87 -12.20 2.84 -2.94
N SER A 88 -13.12 3.80 -3.09
CA SER A 88 -12.82 5.09 -3.74
C SER A 88 -12.12 6.01 -2.75
N ILE A 89 -10.80 6.05 -2.82
CA ILE A 89 -9.93 6.90 -1.99
C ILE A 89 -8.87 7.55 -2.86
N TYR A 90 -8.32 8.67 -2.37
CA TYR A 90 -7.15 9.34 -2.93
C TYR A 90 -6.23 9.67 -1.76
N LYS A 91 -5.07 9.02 -1.69
CA LYS A 91 -4.12 9.18 -0.60
C LYS A 91 -2.80 9.70 -1.12
N LEU A 92 -2.37 10.83 -0.57
CA LEU A 92 -1.03 11.35 -0.79
C LEU A 92 -0.06 10.71 0.19
N ILE A 93 0.91 9.99 -0.34
CA ILE A 93 2.08 9.53 0.43
C ILE A 93 3.18 10.58 0.26
N ASP A 94 3.62 11.17 1.37
CA ASP A 94 4.72 12.11 1.45
C ASP A 94 5.81 11.52 2.35
N ALA A 95 6.92 11.11 1.78
CA ALA A 95 8.00 10.45 2.53
C ALA A 95 8.63 11.34 3.60
N SER A 96 8.47 12.67 3.51
CA SER A 96 8.90 13.61 4.56
C SER A 96 7.94 13.70 5.75
N ASN A 97 6.69 13.21 5.57
CA ASN A 97 5.66 13.21 6.60
C ASN A 97 5.13 11.78 6.82
N LEU A 98 5.77 11.06 7.73
CA LEU A 98 5.46 9.65 7.99
C LEU A 98 4.00 9.39 8.40
N SER A 99 3.27 10.41 8.89
CA SER A 99 1.84 10.26 9.21
C SER A 99 0.97 10.00 7.97
N THR A 100 1.44 10.39 6.78
CA THR A 100 0.76 10.13 5.50
C THR A 100 1.00 8.70 4.99
N CYS A 101 2.02 8.03 5.51
CA CYS A 101 2.39 6.67 5.07
C CYS A 101 1.52 5.58 5.68
N THR A 102 0.68 5.87 6.69
CA THR A 102 -0.26 4.93 7.26
C THR A 102 -1.66 5.54 7.26
N PHE A 103 -2.62 4.83 6.67
CA PHE A 103 -3.99 5.31 6.53
C PHE A 103 -4.99 4.15 6.50
N SER A 104 -6.22 4.42 6.98
CA SER A 104 -7.33 3.47 6.87
C SER A 104 -7.93 3.51 5.47
N ILE A 105 -8.29 2.33 4.96
CA ILE A 105 -9.07 2.20 3.73
C ILE A 105 -10.52 1.78 4.00
N GLY A 106 -10.90 1.58 5.25
CA GLY A 106 -12.28 1.31 5.66
C GLY A 106 -12.43 0.06 6.50
N ASN A 107 -13.69 -0.24 6.81
CA ASN A 107 -14.10 -1.45 7.53
C ASN A 107 -14.68 -2.46 6.51
N PHE A 108 -14.30 -3.72 6.65
CA PHE A 108 -14.65 -4.80 5.73
C PHE A 108 -15.23 -5.99 6.50
N ASP A 109 -16.18 -6.67 5.89
CA ASP A 109 -16.68 -7.94 6.41
C ASP A 109 -15.57 -9.00 6.43
N ALA A 110 -15.67 -9.95 7.35
CA ALA A 110 -14.73 -11.05 7.45
C ALA A 110 -14.70 -11.86 6.14
N ASP A 111 -13.53 -11.91 5.50
CA ASP A 111 -13.32 -12.62 4.24
C ASP A 111 -11.82 -12.85 4.00
N GLU A 112 -11.49 -13.63 2.96
CA GLU A 112 -10.13 -13.87 2.49
C GLU A 112 -9.90 -13.17 1.14
N TYR A 113 -8.75 -12.50 1.01
CA TYR A 113 -8.35 -11.77 -0.18
C TYR A 113 -6.98 -12.26 -0.66
N ASP A 114 -6.84 -12.50 -1.96
CA ASP A 114 -5.63 -13.02 -2.59
C ASP A 114 -4.83 -11.96 -3.36
N SER A 115 -5.45 -10.84 -3.68
CA SER A 115 -4.78 -9.73 -4.34
C SER A 115 -5.40 -8.38 -3.99
N ILE A 116 -4.57 -7.34 -4.07
CA ILE A 116 -4.96 -5.94 -4.00
C ILE A 116 -4.55 -5.26 -5.29
N SER A 117 -5.39 -4.37 -5.80
CA SER A 117 -4.98 -3.42 -6.83
C SER A 117 -5.30 -2.00 -6.41
N PHE A 118 -4.52 -1.05 -6.93
CA PHE A 118 -4.71 0.38 -6.69
C PHE A 118 -4.19 1.20 -7.86
N GLY A 119 -4.76 2.38 -8.04
CA GLY A 119 -4.26 3.37 -8.97
C GLY A 119 -3.00 4.04 -8.44
N LEU A 120 -1.96 4.14 -9.26
CA LEU A 120 -0.85 5.06 -9.05
C LEU A 120 -1.15 6.34 -9.80
N GLY A 121 -1.43 7.41 -9.05
CA GLY A 121 -1.91 8.68 -9.58
C GLY A 121 -3.40 8.90 -9.35
N ILE A 122 -3.96 9.81 -10.15
CA ILE A 122 -5.36 10.24 -10.08
C ILE A 122 -6.04 9.85 -11.39
N ASP A 123 -7.16 9.13 -11.32
CA ASP A 123 -7.93 8.75 -12.50
C ASP A 123 -8.44 9.98 -13.27
N GLN A 124 -8.64 9.81 -14.57
CA GLN A 124 -8.99 10.89 -15.49
C GLN A 124 -10.21 11.71 -15.02
N GLY A 125 -11.25 11.03 -14.54
CA GLY A 125 -12.47 11.71 -14.10
C GLY A 125 -12.19 12.67 -12.94
N ARG A 126 -11.35 12.27 -12.00
CA ARG A 126 -10.98 13.08 -10.84
C ARG A 126 -9.88 14.09 -11.15
N ASN A 127 -8.93 13.74 -12.02
CA ASN A 127 -7.79 14.59 -12.40
C ASN A 127 -8.23 15.90 -13.06
N HIS A 128 -9.37 15.89 -13.78
CA HIS A 128 -9.86 17.05 -14.52
C HIS A 128 -10.95 17.87 -13.79
N THR A 129 -11.21 17.61 -12.51
CA THR A 129 -12.23 18.36 -11.75
C THR A 129 -11.72 19.65 -11.10
N GLY A 130 -10.48 20.07 -11.40
CA GLY A 130 -9.86 21.24 -10.80
C GLY A 130 -9.30 21.01 -9.39
N ALA A 131 -9.06 22.10 -8.67
CA ALA A 131 -8.54 22.06 -7.31
C ALA A 131 -9.55 21.42 -6.35
N GLN A 132 -9.05 20.62 -5.41
CA GLN A 132 -9.85 19.84 -4.47
C GLN A 132 -9.26 19.94 -3.06
N ASP A 133 -9.99 19.43 -2.08
CA ASP A 133 -9.61 19.43 -0.67
C ASP A 133 -8.86 18.15 -0.23
N GLY A 134 -8.42 18.13 1.02
CA GLY A 134 -7.82 16.97 1.67
C GLY A 134 -6.44 16.63 1.10
N ASP A 135 -6.23 15.37 0.75
CA ASP A 135 -4.97 14.92 0.16
C ASP A 135 -4.77 15.46 -1.26
N LEU A 136 -5.83 15.92 -1.91
CA LEU A 136 -5.80 16.56 -3.23
C LEU A 136 -5.70 18.09 -3.17
N ASP A 137 -5.54 18.68 -1.98
CA ASP A 137 -5.38 20.14 -1.85
C ASP A 137 -4.12 20.62 -2.57
N VAL A 138 -4.27 21.69 -3.35
CA VAL A 138 -3.17 22.27 -4.16
C VAL A 138 -1.98 22.73 -3.31
N SER A 139 -2.21 23.09 -2.04
CA SER A 139 -1.15 23.46 -1.09
C SER A 139 -0.18 22.30 -0.80
N LYS A 140 -0.54 21.04 -1.12
CA LYS A 140 0.35 19.87 -1.02
C LYS A 140 1.48 19.89 -2.05
N GLY A 141 1.44 20.81 -3.04
CA GLY A 141 2.46 20.95 -4.07
C GLY A 141 2.48 19.82 -5.11
N MET A 142 1.32 19.17 -5.30
CA MET A 142 1.11 18.08 -6.25
C MET A 142 0.10 18.44 -7.34
N TYR A 143 -0.04 19.72 -7.67
CA TYR A 143 -0.96 20.21 -8.69
C TYR A 143 -0.26 21.22 -9.60
N TRP A 144 -0.44 21.07 -10.92
CA TRP A 144 0.04 22.04 -11.90
C TRP A 144 -1.02 23.10 -12.19
N THR A 145 -0.75 24.35 -11.82
CA THR A 145 -1.66 25.48 -12.09
C THR A 145 -1.70 25.85 -13.56
N TRP A 146 -0.63 25.55 -14.31
CA TRP A 146 -0.46 25.87 -15.73
C TRP A 146 -0.91 24.75 -16.69
N ASN A 147 -1.12 23.52 -16.21
CA ASN A 147 -1.53 22.35 -16.99
C ASN A 147 -2.73 21.60 -16.38
N THR A 148 -3.53 22.26 -15.60
CA THR A 148 -4.76 21.75 -14.96
C THR A 148 -4.78 20.24 -14.73
N GLY A 149 -4.08 19.80 -13.69
CA GLY A 149 -4.03 18.39 -13.31
C GLY A 149 -3.02 18.11 -12.22
N TYR A 150 -3.07 16.90 -11.70
CA TYR A 150 -2.22 16.49 -10.59
C TYR A 150 -0.89 15.88 -11.06
N ILE A 151 0.16 16.09 -10.25
CA ILE A 151 1.40 15.32 -10.31
C ILE A 151 1.13 14.00 -9.59
N PHE A 152 1.32 12.86 -10.26
CA PHE A 152 1.00 11.55 -9.72
C PHE A 152 2.15 10.95 -8.92
N TYR A 153 3.37 11.21 -9.39
CA TYR A 153 4.63 10.86 -8.74
C TYR A 153 5.59 12.05 -8.86
N LYS A 154 6.17 12.44 -7.75
CA LYS A 154 7.11 13.57 -7.65
C LYS A 154 8.35 13.12 -6.90
N HIS A 155 9.48 13.11 -7.60
CA HIS A 155 10.79 12.84 -7.04
C HIS A 155 11.71 14.00 -7.39
N GLU A 156 12.26 14.62 -6.38
CA GLU A 156 13.29 15.65 -6.52
C GLU A 156 14.52 15.26 -5.71
N GLY A 157 15.69 15.55 -6.25
CA GLY A 157 16.94 15.24 -5.59
C GLY A 157 18.14 15.80 -6.37
N GLN A 158 19.27 15.16 -6.16
CA GLN A 158 20.51 15.48 -6.88
C GLN A 158 21.19 14.18 -7.28
N TYR A 159 21.99 14.23 -8.34
CA TYR A 159 22.87 13.14 -8.74
C TYR A 159 24.25 13.65 -9.13
N LYS A 160 25.24 12.77 -9.10
CA LYS A 160 26.55 13.03 -9.69
C LYS A 160 26.57 12.56 -11.13
N ASN A 161 26.85 13.49 -12.05
CA ASN A 161 27.02 13.18 -13.46
C ASN A 161 28.38 12.49 -13.73
N SER A 162 28.62 12.08 -14.98
CA SER A 162 29.86 11.42 -15.40
C SER A 162 31.13 12.26 -15.15
N ALA A 163 31.01 13.60 -15.04
CA ALA A 163 32.09 14.50 -14.65
C ALA A 163 32.18 14.71 -13.13
N ASN A 164 31.51 13.89 -12.31
CA ASN A 164 31.45 13.98 -10.84
C ASN A 164 30.90 15.32 -10.30
N GLN A 165 30.09 16.02 -11.11
CA GLN A 165 29.42 17.26 -10.72
C GLN A 165 28.04 16.98 -10.21
N LEU A 166 27.60 17.66 -9.14
CA LEU A 166 26.22 17.61 -8.68
C LEU A 166 25.30 18.32 -9.67
N LYS A 167 24.22 17.63 -10.04
CA LYS A 167 23.16 18.13 -10.92
C LYS A 167 21.79 17.86 -10.28
N PRO A 168 20.80 18.69 -10.57
CA PRO A 168 19.43 18.42 -10.10
C PRO A 168 18.87 17.15 -10.76
N LEU A 169 18.05 16.42 -10.00
CA LEU A 169 17.25 15.30 -10.46
C LEU A 169 15.79 15.66 -10.21
N ILE A 170 14.97 15.76 -11.26
CA ILE A 170 13.58 16.24 -11.17
C ILE A 170 12.68 15.33 -12.02
N PHE A 171 11.82 14.57 -11.36
CA PHE A 171 10.82 13.74 -12.01
C PHE A 171 9.44 14.09 -11.49
N HIS A 172 8.65 14.78 -12.31
CA HIS A 172 7.24 15.07 -12.07
C HIS A 172 6.41 14.33 -13.11
N LEU A 173 5.92 13.17 -12.72
CA LEU A 173 5.07 12.33 -13.58
C LEU A 173 3.61 12.65 -13.30
N GLY A 174 2.84 12.95 -14.32
CA GLY A 174 1.41 13.25 -14.24
C GLY A 174 0.77 13.08 -15.61
N THR A 175 -0.42 13.65 -15.81
CA THR A 175 -1.30 13.46 -16.97
C THR A 175 -1.98 12.09 -17.00
N ASP A 176 -3.08 11.97 -17.74
CA ASP A 176 -3.84 10.71 -17.82
C ASP A 176 -3.00 9.54 -18.38
N ALA A 177 -2.03 9.85 -19.26
CA ALA A 177 -1.14 8.84 -19.82
C ALA A 177 -0.26 8.15 -18.75
N ALA A 178 0.04 8.86 -17.68
CA ALA A 178 0.87 8.35 -16.59
C ALA A 178 0.09 7.49 -15.57
N TYR A 179 -1.24 7.60 -15.54
CA TYR A 179 -2.04 6.79 -14.64
C TYR A 179 -1.85 5.30 -14.91
N SER A 180 -1.61 4.53 -13.86
CA SER A 180 -1.45 3.08 -13.95
C SER A 180 -2.15 2.37 -12.80
N VAL A 181 -2.46 1.09 -13.01
CA VAL A 181 -3.00 0.23 -11.95
C VAL A 181 -1.94 -0.79 -11.58
N VAL A 182 -1.53 -0.75 -10.33
CA VAL A 182 -0.66 -1.75 -9.70
C VAL A 182 -1.53 -2.87 -9.16
N LYS A 183 -1.16 -4.13 -9.39
CA LYS A 183 -1.82 -5.29 -8.78
C LYS A 183 -0.78 -6.16 -8.09
N LEU A 184 -1.01 -6.46 -6.82
CA LEU A 184 -0.10 -7.24 -5.99
C LEU A 184 -0.81 -8.49 -5.47
N PRO A 185 -0.18 -9.67 -5.53
CA PRO A 185 -0.63 -10.82 -4.77
C PRO A 185 -0.45 -10.54 -3.27
N ILE A 186 -1.47 -10.88 -2.48
CA ILE A 186 -1.45 -10.75 -1.02
C ILE A 186 -1.99 -12.03 -0.39
N ASN A 187 -1.81 -12.16 0.92
CA ASN A 187 -2.50 -13.14 1.73
C ASN A 187 -3.13 -12.41 2.93
N LEU A 188 -4.38 -11.98 2.77
CA LEU A 188 -5.10 -11.20 3.75
C LEU A 188 -6.37 -11.94 4.19
N THR A 189 -6.51 -12.15 5.49
CA THR A 189 -7.76 -12.59 6.10
C THR A 189 -8.25 -11.50 7.04
N ILE A 190 -9.44 -10.95 6.77
CA ILE A 190 -10.13 -10.04 7.68
C ILE A 190 -10.90 -10.88 8.69
N ASN A 191 -10.50 -10.79 9.94
CA ASN A 191 -11.11 -11.40 11.11
C ASN A 191 -10.91 -10.51 12.36
N GLY A 192 -11.05 -9.21 12.17
CA GLY A 192 -10.72 -8.11 13.07
C GLY A 192 -9.84 -7.08 12.37
N ASN A 193 -9.40 -6.07 13.11
CA ASN A 193 -8.55 -5.00 12.56
C ASN A 193 -7.22 -5.55 12.06
N LYS A 194 -6.78 -5.07 10.90
CA LYS A 194 -5.54 -5.45 10.25
C LYS A 194 -4.77 -4.23 9.77
N THR A 195 -3.44 -4.37 9.70
CA THR A 195 -2.56 -3.44 9.01
C THR A 195 -1.77 -4.20 7.95
N MET A 196 -1.90 -3.80 6.70
CA MET A 196 -1.14 -4.36 5.58
C MET A 196 0.05 -3.45 5.28
N GLU A 197 1.25 -4.02 5.31
CA GLU A 197 2.46 -3.31 4.89
C GLU A 197 2.74 -3.58 3.41
N LEU A 198 2.83 -2.50 2.64
CA LEU A 198 3.30 -2.48 1.25
C LEU A 198 4.64 -1.75 1.18
N LYS A 199 5.49 -2.17 0.26
CA LYS A 199 6.77 -1.52 -0.02
C LYS A 199 6.70 -0.80 -1.37
N PHE A 200 7.26 0.41 -1.43
CA PHE A 200 7.64 1.10 -2.64
C PHE A 200 9.16 1.23 -2.68
N ASP A 201 9.79 0.66 -3.71
CA ASP A 201 11.24 0.70 -3.90
C ASP A 201 11.61 1.73 -4.97
N VAL A 202 12.15 2.87 -4.54
CA VAL A 202 12.53 3.97 -5.44
C VAL A 202 13.62 3.54 -6.41
N ASN A 203 14.54 2.63 -6.00
CA ASN A 203 15.58 2.16 -6.90
C ASN A 203 14.99 1.34 -8.06
N SER A 204 14.02 0.49 -7.79
CA SER A 204 13.27 -0.24 -8.84
C SER A 204 12.58 0.71 -9.81
N ALA A 205 12.02 1.82 -9.29
CA ALA A 205 11.41 2.85 -10.14
C ALA A 205 12.38 3.49 -11.15
N HIS A 206 13.70 3.36 -10.94
CA HIS A 206 14.73 3.88 -11.85
C HIS A 206 15.45 2.80 -12.66
N THR A 207 15.17 1.51 -12.39
CA THR A 207 16.01 0.43 -12.92
C THR A 207 15.26 -0.69 -13.63
N SER A 208 13.99 -0.92 -13.34
CA SER A 208 13.29 -2.11 -13.82
C SER A 208 11.84 -1.81 -14.24
N PRO A 209 11.41 -2.23 -15.44
CA PRO A 209 12.17 -2.99 -16.44
C PRO A 209 13.12 -2.11 -17.29
N VAL A 210 13.04 -0.78 -17.19
CA VAL A 210 13.85 0.16 -17.98
C VAL A 210 14.86 0.85 -17.09
N ASN A 211 16.14 0.73 -17.44
CA ASN A 211 17.20 1.44 -16.72
C ASN A 211 17.24 2.92 -17.14
N ILE A 212 17.06 3.83 -16.17
CA ILE A 212 17.10 5.28 -16.36
C ILE A 212 18.50 5.79 -16.01
N ASP A 213 19.23 6.26 -17.01
CA ASP A 213 20.51 6.95 -16.81
C ASP A 213 20.28 8.44 -16.59
N PHE A 214 20.56 8.93 -15.38
CA PHE A 214 20.36 10.34 -15.02
C PHE A 214 21.27 11.30 -15.81
N ASN A 215 22.31 10.82 -16.49
CA ASN A 215 23.09 11.67 -17.39
C ASN A 215 22.31 12.10 -18.62
N SER A 216 21.36 11.30 -19.07
CA SER A 216 20.47 11.60 -20.21
C SER A 216 19.06 12.00 -19.79
N ASP A 217 18.57 11.45 -18.64
CA ASP A 217 17.17 11.54 -18.22
C ASP A 217 17.08 12.05 -16.77
N ASN A 218 17.44 13.30 -16.54
CA ASN A 218 17.48 13.88 -15.18
C ASN A 218 16.41 14.94 -14.89
N ASN A 219 15.68 15.41 -15.91
CA ASN A 219 14.69 16.47 -15.74
C ASN A 219 13.49 16.28 -16.66
N HIS A 220 12.38 15.79 -16.09
CA HIS A 220 11.12 15.56 -16.79
C HIS A 220 9.94 16.04 -15.96
N GLN A 221 8.99 16.74 -16.58
CA GLN A 221 7.80 17.26 -15.91
C GLN A 221 6.48 16.82 -16.58
N SER A 222 6.51 15.81 -17.45
CA SER A 222 5.35 15.25 -18.18
C SER A 222 4.46 16.30 -18.85
N SER A 223 5.05 17.35 -19.38
CA SER A 223 4.31 18.54 -19.83
C SER A 223 4.04 18.58 -21.33
N SER A 224 4.65 17.69 -22.10
CA SER A 224 4.61 17.74 -23.56
C SER A 224 4.51 16.34 -24.18
N SER A 225 4.19 16.30 -25.48
CA SER A 225 4.23 15.06 -26.25
C SER A 225 5.64 14.47 -26.36
N ALA A 226 6.67 15.29 -26.19
CA ALA A 226 8.07 14.83 -26.17
C ALA A 226 8.39 13.97 -24.94
N ASP A 227 7.63 14.14 -23.84
CA ASP A 227 7.80 13.33 -22.63
C ASP A 227 7.14 11.94 -22.73
N MET A 228 6.33 11.66 -23.73
CA MET A 228 5.58 10.40 -23.83
C MET A 228 6.45 9.14 -23.74
N PRO A 229 7.63 9.04 -24.37
CA PRO A 229 8.50 7.88 -24.21
C PRO A 229 9.00 7.72 -22.76
N TRP A 230 9.37 8.82 -22.10
CA TRP A 230 9.79 8.82 -20.71
C TRP A 230 8.62 8.45 -19.77
N ILE A 231 7.41 9.00 -20.01
CA ILE A 231 6.19 8.63 -19.27
C ILE A 231 5.95 7.12 -19.36
N ALA A 232 6.05 6.53 -20.55
CA ALA A 232 5.86 5.09 -20.74
C ALA A 232 6.88 4.25 -19.94
N ASN A 233 8.15 4.64 -19.97
CA ASN A 233 9.22 3.99 -19.22
C ASN A 233 8.97 4.10 -17.70
N MET A 234 8.72 5.31 -17.20
CA MET A 234 8.45 5.54 -15.79
C MET A 234 7.19 4.82 -15.31
N LYS A 235 6.12 4.82 -16.10
CA LYS A 235 4.89 4.08 -15.80
C LYS A 235 5.15 2.59 -15.62
N SER A 236 5.95 1.99 -16.50
CA SER A 236 6.33 0.58 -16.41
C SER A 236 7.16 0.32 -15.16
N ASN A 237 8.20 1.09 -14.92
CA ASN A 237 9.08 0.95 -13.76
C ASN A 237 8.32 1.12 -12.44
N LEU A 238 7.47 2.15 -12.35
CA LEU A 238 6.69 2.43 -11.14
C LEU A 238 5.68 1.32 -10.85
N SER A 239 5.10 0.68 -11.88
CA SER A 239 4.20 -0.45 -11.68
C SER A 239 4.90 -1.65 -11.03
N ASP A 240 6.19 -1.86 -11.32
CA ASP A 240 7.01 -2.96 -10.78
C ASP A 240 7.69 -2.60 -9.44
N ALA A 241 7.67 -1.32 -9.05
CA ALA A 241 8.34 -0.86 -7.84
C ALA A 241 7.61 -1.18 -6.53
N PHE A 242 6.37 -1.68 -6.61
CA PHE A 242 5.56 -2.01 -5.43
C PHE A 242 5.59 -3.51 -5.12
N SER A 243 5.53 -3.83 -3.83
CA SER A 243 5.40 -5.22 -3.37
C SER A 243 4.65 -5.32 -2.05
N PHE A 244 4.02 -6.46 -1.82
CA PHE A 244 3.43 -6.81 -0.54
C PHE A 244 4.53 -7.28 0.43
N VAL A 245 4.46 -6.83 1.69
CA VAL A 245 5.41 -7.23 2.73
C VAL A 245 4.76 -8.23 3.68
N ARG A 246 3.69 -7.83 4.38
CA ARG A 246 2.98 -8.66 5.37
C ARG A 246 1.66 -8.02 5.83
N VAL A 247 0.92 -8.80 6.63
CA VAL A 247 -0.23 -8.32 7.42
C VAL A 247 0.10 -8.45 8.91
N LEU A 248 -0.26 -7.42 9.68
CA LEU A 248 -0.15 -7.32 11.14
C LEU A 248 -1.53 -7.32 11.79
#